data_18aade6ee9e9d0231a321c9f9e281128
#
_entry.id   18aade6ee9e9d0231a321c9f9e281128
#
_cell.length_a   1.000
_cell.length_b   1.000
_cell.length_c   1.000
_cell.angle_alpha   90.00
_cell.angle_beta   90.00
_cell.angle_gamma   90.00
#
_symmetry.space_group_name_H-M   'P 1'
#
loop_
_entity.id
_entity.type
_entity.pdbx_description
1 polymer ?
#
loop_
_entity_poly.entity_id
_entity_poly.type
_entity_poly.pdbx_seq_one_letter_code
_entity_poly.pdbx_strand_id
1 'polypeptide(L)'
;TDFSFYDDALLVDAQNMILPLLSEIKKRRLSCRFHCPNGLHLREIDDHLSRSLYESGFKTIRFGFETADFRLQKETGGKVRNEELMRAVAALKKAGYGTEDIGVYLLCGIPGQKTADVSQTIDFVLECGAKPVLTEYSPIPGTKMWDAALACSSFDIRHEPLYHNNSLLSCQN
;
A
#
# COMPACT_ATOMS: atom_id res chain seq x y z
N THR A 1 -11.73 16.08 15.10
CA THR A 1 -12.22 15.94 13.72
C THR A 1 -11.23 15.11 12.94
N ASP A 2 -11.74 14.19 12.12
CA ASP A 2 -10.96 13.30 11.27
C ASP A 2 -11.13 13.71 9.80
N PHE A 3 -10.03 13.67 9.05
CA PHE A 3 -9.99 13.93 7.62
C PHE A 3 -9.21 12.81 6.93
N SER A 4 -9.70 12.36 5.77
CA SER A 4 -9.02 11.37 4.94
C SER A 4 -8.57 12.00 3.63
N PHE A 5 -7.29 11.78 3.30
CA PHE A 5 -6.73 12.12 1.99
C PHE A 5 -6.92 10.92 1.06
N TYR A 6 -7.58 11.13 -0.06
CA TYR A 6 -7.78 10.13 -1.13
C TYR A 6 -6.90 10.40 -2.34
N ASP A 7 -5.87 11.19 -2.16
CA ASP A 7 -4.90 11.50 -3.20
C ASP A 7 -3.91 10.33 -3.38
N ASP A 8 -3.79 9.81 -4.59
CA ASP A 8 -2.88 8.71 -4.93
C ASP A 8 -1.42 9.16 -5.03
N ALA A 9 -1.17 10.47 -5.10
CA ALA A 9 0.15 11.06 -5.28
C ALA A 9 0.52 12.06 -4.18
N LEU A 10 -0.10 11.97 -3.00
CA LEU A 10 0.02 12.94 -1.90
C LEU A 10 1.46 13.32 -1.54
N LEU A 11 2.40 12.40 -1.67
CA LEU A 11 3.82 12.62 -1.32
C LEU A 11 4.69 12.97 -2.52
N VAL A 12 4.17 12.92 -3.74
CA VAL A 12 4.92 13.33 -4.94
C VAL A 12 5.14 14.84 -4.88
N ASP A 13 6.38 15.27 -5.12
CA ASP A 13 6.81 16.66 -4.95
C ASP A 13 6.49 17.20 -3.54
N ALA A 14 6.88 16.46 -2.52
CA ALA A 14 6.55 16.74 -1.14
C ALA A 14 6.94 18.16 -0.70
N GLN A 15 8.03 18.71 -1.26
CA GLN A 15 8.54 20.05 -0.93
C GLN A 15 7.55 21.16 -1.31
N ASN A 16 6.86 21.02 -2.43
CA ASN A 16 5.94 22.04 -2.93
C ASN A 16 4.48 21.75 -2.58
N MET A 17 4.13 20.52 -2.22
CA MET A 17 2.77 20.09 -1.96
C MET A 17 2.52 19.86 -0.46
N ILE A 18 2.92 18.70 0.07
CA ILE A 18 2.49 18.30 1.41
C ILE A 18 3.24 19.06 2.54
N LEU A 19 4.53 19.34 2.41
CA LEU A 19 5.30 20.00 3.47
C LEU A 19 4.80 21.43 3.79
N PRO A 20 4.46 22.28 2.81
CA PRO A 20 3.81 23.57 3.08
C PRO A 20 2.46 23.41 3.83
N LEU A 21 1.64 22.44 3.44
CA LEU A 21 0.37 22.14 4.13
C LEU A 21 0.60 21.73 5.59
N LEU A 22 1.54 20.81 5.84
CA LEU A 22 1.89 20.36 7.20
C LEU A 22 2.41 21.52 8.05
N SER A 23 3.21 22.43 7.46
CA SER A 23 3.69 23.62 8.11
C SER A 23 2.54 24.56 8.54
N GLU A 24 1.55 24.78 7.65
CA GLU A 24 0.38 25.62 7.97
C GLU A 24 -0.52 24.96 9.02
N ILE A 25 -0.71 23.64 8.99
CA ILE A 25 -1.46 22.89 10.02
C ILE A 25 -0.82 23.15 11.41
N LYS A 26 0.50 22.99 11.49
CA LYS A 26 1.25 23.23 12.75
C LYS A 26 1.20 24.69 13.20
N LYS A 27 1.41 25.63 12.28
CA LYS A 27 1.38 27.07 12.56
C LYS A 27 0.03 27.51 13.08
N ARG A 28 -1.05 27.01 12.52
CA ARG A 28 -2.44 27.29 12.94
C ARG A 28 -2.87 26.48 14.15
N ARG A 29 -2.04 25.57 14.64
CA ARG A 29 -2.33 24.66 15.77
C ARG A 29 -3.65 23.89 15.60
N LEU A 30 -3.91 23.40 14.38
CA LEU A 30 -5.12 22.66 14.09
C LEU A 30 -5.06 21.30 14.79
N SER A 31 -6.05 21.03 15.65
CA SER A 31 -6.19 19.74 16.35
C SER A 31 -7.07 18.80 15.53
N CYS A 32 -6.50 18.22 14.48
CA CYS A 32 -7.16 17.28 13.58
C CYS A 32 -6.39 15.96 13.56
N ARG A 33 -7.08 14.89 13.17
CA ARG A 33 -6.48 13.61 12.83
C ARG A 33 -6.60 13.41 11.33
N PHE A 34 -5.48 13.03 10.70
CA PHE A 34 -5.43 12.80 9.27
C PHE A 34 -5.18 11.33 8.97
N HIS A 35 -5.80 10.82 7.93
CA HIS A 35 -5.74 9.44 7.50
C HIS A 35 -5.44 9.36 6.01
N CYS A 36 -4.58 8.40 5.61
CA CYS A 36 -4.28 8.11 4.23
C CYS A 36 -4.70 6.67 3.92
N PRO A 37 -5.97 6.43 3.57
CA PRO A 37 -6.45 5.08 3.26
C PRO A 37 -5.89 4.55 1.93
N ASN A 38 -5.59 5.45 0.98
CA ASN A 38 -4.87 5.09 -0.24
C ASN A 38 -3.39 4.87 0.05
N GLY A 39 -2.74 4.02 -0.72
CA GLY A 39 -1.32 3.73 -0.52
C GLY A 39 -0.43 4.92 -0.85
N LEU A 40 0.38 5.35 0.11
CA LEU A 40 1.42 6.37 -0.08
C LEU A 40 2.64 5.78 -0.81
N HIS A 41 3.39 6.64 -1.48
CA HIS A 41 4.62 6.25 -2.16
C HIS A 41 5.76 6.01 -1.16
N LEU A 42 6.16 4.75 -0.97
CA LEU A 42 7.24 4.34 -0.05
C LEU A 42 8.56 5.09 -0.27
N ARG A 43 8.87 5.38 -1.53
CA ARG A 43 10.14 6.02 -1.92
C ARG A 43 10.30 7.42 -1.37
N GLU A 44 9.19 8.11 -1.19
CA GLU A 44 9.16 9.50 -0.72
C GLU A 44 9.31 9.61 0.81
N ILE A 45 9.19 8.49 1.53
CA ILE A 45 9.28 8.47 2.99
C ILE A 45 10.73 8.53 3.44
N ASP A 46 11.05 9.60 4.17
CA ASP A 46 12.31 9.81 4.89
C ASP A 46 12.04 10.23 6.34
N ASP A 47 13.10 10.44 7.12
CA ASP A 47 13.02 10.84 8.53
C ASP A 47 12.33 12.21 8.71
N HIS A 48 12.56 13.16 7.80
CA HIS A 48 12.01 14.51 7.88
C HIS A 48 10.51 14.50 7.60
N LEU A 49 10.10 13.86 6.50
CA LEU A 49 8.69 13.76 6.12
C LEU A 49 7.90 12.94 7.14
N SER A 50 8.45 11.81 7.62
CA SER A 50 7.83 10.98 8.66
C SER A 50 7.53 11.77 9.93
N ARG A 51 8.50 12.56 10.41
CA ARG A 51 8.34 13.43 11.57
C ARG A 51 7.29 14.52 11.32
N SER A 52 7.32 15.16 10.16
CA SER A 52 6.37 16.21 9.79
C SER A 52 4.94 15.71 9.74
N LEU A 53 4.72 14.51 9.18
CA LEU A 53 3.41 13.84 9.16
C LEU A 53 2.93 13.53 10.59
N TYR A 54 3.79 12.93 11.41
CA TYR A 54 3.45 12.56 12.79
C TYR A 54 3.05 13.77 13.64
N GLU A 55 3.88 14.81 13.63
CA GLU A 55 3.66 16.05 14.38
C GLU A 55 2.43 16.83 13.90
N SER A 56 2.03 16.66 12.64
CA SER A 56 0.84 17.31 12.08
C SER A 56 -0.46 16.53 12.31
N GLY A 57 -0.38 15.35 12.98
CA GLY A 57 -1.57 14.59 13.37
C GLY A 57 -2.01 13.50 12.38
N PHE A 58 -1.13 13.08 11.45
CA PHE A 58 -1.39 11.90 10.64
C PHE A 58 -1.35 10.64 11.51
N LYS A 59 -2.45 9.88 11.50
CA LYS A 59 -2.65 8.71 12.39
C LYS A 59 -2.63 7.39 11.64
N THR A 60 -3.00 7.38 10.38
CA THR A 60 -3.08 6.17 9.57
C THR A 60 -2.23 6.33 8.33
N ILE A 61 -1.19 5.54 8.24
CA ILE A 61 -0.30 5.47 7.07
C ILE A 61 -0.55 4.14 6.38
N ARG A 62 -0.75 4.17 5.07
CA ARG A 62 -0.95 2.97 4.25
C ARG A 62 0.03 2.98 3.09
N PHE A 63 0.55 1.80 2.75
CA PHE A 63 1.45 1.60 1.62
C PHE A 63 0.94 0.50 0.71
N GLY A 64 1.03 0.70 -0.61
CA GLY A 64 0.94 -0.37 -1.59
C GLY A 64 2.30 -1.07 -1.70
N PHE A 65 2.37 -2.34 -1.35
CA PHE A 65 3.60 -3.14 -1.46
C PHE A 65 3.40 -4.38 -2.33
N GLU A 66 2.18 -4.94 -2.26
CA GLU A 66 1.69 -6.07 -3.04
C GLU A 66 2.32 -7.41 -2.64
N THR A 67 3.63 -7.60 -2.77
CA THR A 67 4.34 -8.84 -2.45
C THR A 67 5.81 -8.61 -2.13
N ALA A 68 6.41 -9.47 -1.31
CA ALA A 68 7.85 -9.53 -1.08
C ALA A 68 8.59 -10.42 -2.10
N ASP A 69 7.88 -11.22 -2.90
CA ASP A 69 8.46 -12.06 -3.94
C ASP A 69 8.99 -11.21 -5.10
N PHE A 70 10.30 -11.28 -5.32
CA PHE A 70 10.99 -10.47 -6.33
C PHE A 70 10.51 -10.72 -7.78
N ARG A 71 10.10 -11.95 -8.09
CA ARG A 71 9.56 -12.31 -9.41
C ARG A 71 8.21 -11.63 -9.61
N LEU A 72 7.32 -11.78 -8.64
CA LEU A 72 5.99 -11.17 -8.68
C LEU A 72 6.07 -9.63 -8.65
N GLN A 73 7.01 -9.05 -7.89
CA GLN A 73 7.25 -7.60 -7.92
C GLN A 73 7.56 -7.10 -9.35
N LYS A 74 8.36 -7.84 -10.13
CA LYS A 74 8.64 -7.48 -11.52
C LYS A 74 7.41 -7.59 -12.42
N GLU A 75 6.58 -8.60 -12.23
CA GLU A 75 5.37 -8.84 -13.00
C GLU A 75 4.29 -7.79 -12.70
N THR A 76 4.19 -7.34 -11.47
CA THR A 76 3.25 -6.28 -11.03
C THR A 76 3.72 -4.86 -11.31
N GLY A 77 4.88 -4.71 -11.97
CA GLY A 77 5.37 -3.43 -12.45
C GLY A 77 6.63 -2.89 -11.77
N GLY A 78 7.23 -3.61 -10.81
CA GLY A 78 8.52 -3.27 -10.19
C GLY A 78 8.53 -1.95 -9.42
N LYS A 79 7.38 -1.52 -8.94
CA LYS A 79 7.19 -0.19 -8.35
C LYS A 79 7.85 -0.03 -6.98
N VAL A 80 7.98 -1.12 -6.22
CA VAL A 80 8.45 -1.10 -4.83
C VAL A 80 9.40 -2.27 -4.59
N ARG A 81 10.43 -2.04 -3.76
CA ARG A 81 11.41 -3.04 -3.33
C ARG A 81 11.33 -3.28 -1.83
N ASN A 82 11.80 -4.45 -1.40
CA ASN A 82 11.83 -4.83 0.03
C ASN A 82 12.60 -3.81 0.88
N GLU A 83 13.76 -3.34 0.41
CA GLU A 83 14.60 -2.37 1.10
C GLU A 83 13.90 -1.00 1.25
N GLU A 84 13.06 -0.64 0.31
CA GLU A 84 12.28 0.61 0.37
C GLU A 84 11.22 0.55 1.47
N LEU A 85 10.54 -0.60 1.62
CA LEU A 85 9.60 -0.82 2.73
C LEU A 85 10.30 -0.77 4.08
N MET A 86 11.41 -1.50 4.23
CA MET A 86 12.19 -1.52 5.47
C MET A 86 12.61 -0.11 5.89
N ARG A 87 13.14 0.68 4.93
CA ARG A 87 13.57 2.06 5.18
C ARG A 87 12.40 2.96 5.58
N ALA A 88 11.28 2.91 4.85
CA ALA A 88 10.11 3.72 5.13
C ALA A 88 9.50 3.42 6.49
N VAL A 89 9.35 2.14 6.84
CA VAL A 89 8.84 1.71 8.15
C VAL A 89 9.77 2.15 9.27
N ALA A 90 11.10 1.99 9.10
CA ALA A 90 12.08 2.44 10.09
C ALA A 90 11.99 3.96 10.35
N ALA A 91 11.85 4.78 9.29
CA ALA A 91 11.68 6.22 9.41
C ALA A 91 10.39 6.60 10.17
N LEU A 92 9.28 5.94 9.87
CA LEU A 92 8.01 6.15 10.55
C LEU A 92 8.07 5.74 12.03
N LYS A 93 8.67 4.60 12.34
CA LYS A 93 8.89 4.15 13.73
C LYS A 93 9.70 5.16 14.52
N LYS A 94 10.78 5.68 13.94
CA LYS A 94 11.64 6.71 14.54
C LYS A 94 10.85 8.01 14.79
N ALA A 95 9.87 8.32 13.96
CA ALA A 95 8.98 9.47 14.14
C ALA A 95 7.94 9.27 15.27
N GLY A 96 7.67 8.03 15.70
CA GLY A 96 6.75 7.71 16.79
C GLY A 96 5.54 6.88 16.41
N TYR A 97 5.41 6.44 15.15
CA TYR A 97 4.30 5.57 14.73
C TYR A 97 4.39 4.17 15.35
N GLY A 98 3.25 3.65 15.80
CA GLY A 98 3.09 2.26 16.23
C GLY A 98 2.92 1.31 15.02
N THR A 99 3.02 -0.01 15.28
CA THR A 99 2.80 -1.04 14.25
C THR A 99 1.40 -0.93 13.63
N GLU A 100 0.38 -0.68 14.45
CA GLU A 100 -1.02 -0.57 14.02
C GLU A 100 -1.29 0.67 13.15
N ASP A 101 -0.46 1.71 13.28
CA ASP A 101 -0.60 2.95 12.51
C ASP A 101 -0.11 2.78 11.06
N ILE A 102 0.82 1.82 10.84
CA ILE A 102 1.49 1.58 9.55
C ILE A 102 0.90 0.31 8.92
N GLY A 103 0.00 0.46 7.97
CA GLY A 103 -0.56 -0.68 7.24
C GLY A 103 0.07 -0.84 5.85
N VAL A 104 0.30 -2.09 5.47
CA VAL A 104 0.92 -2.46 4.20
C VAL A 104 -0.02 -3.36 3.43
N TYR A 105 -0.52 -2.87 2.29
CA TYR A 105 -1.42 -3.64 1.42
C TYR A 105 -0.65 -4.72 0.68
N LEU A 106 -1.14 -5.95 0.80
CA LEU A 106 -0.60 -7.15 0.17
C LEU A 106 -1.65 -7.74 -0.76
N LEU A 107 -1.29 -8.03 -2.00
CA LEU A 107 -2.19 -8.67 -2.95
C LEU A 107 -2.20 -10.19 -2.76
N CYS A 108 -3.40 -10.76 -2.66
CA CYS A 108 -3.66 -12.19 -2.60
C CYS A 108 -4.44 -12.64 -3.84
N GLY A 109 -4.13 -13.81 -4.36
CA GLY A 109 -4.84 -14.37 -5.51
C GLY A 109 -4.33 -13.90 -6.87
N ILE A 110 -3.12 -13.38 -6.94
CA ILE A 110 -2.43 -13.11 -8.21
C ILE A 110 -2.27 -14.43 -8.98
N PRO A 111 -2.54 -14.46 -10.31
CA PRO A 111 -2.32 -15.67 -11.11
C PRO A 111 -0.93 -16.27 -10.91
N GLY A 112 -0.87 -17.55 -10.53
CA GLY A 112 0.38 -18.25 -10.24
C GLY A 112 1.02 -17.98 -8.88
N GLN A 113 0.40 -17.17 -8.03
CA GLN A 113 0.83 -16.95 -6.64
C GLN A 113 0.52 -18.20 -5.79
N LYS A 114 1.44 -18.57 -4.92
CA LYS A 114 1.26 -19.66 -3.96
C LYS A 114 0.92 -19.10 -2.58
N THR A 115 0.19 -19.84 -1.79
CA THR A 115 -0.12 -19.49 -0.39
C THR A 115 1.17 -19.24 0.41
N ALA A 116 2.23 -20.00 0.14
CA ALA A 116 3.53 -19.80 0.79
C ALA A 116 4.13 -18.43 0.49
N ASP A 117 3.96 -17.89 -0.73
CA ASP A 117 4.48 -16.58 -1.12
C ASP A 117 3.77 -15.46 -0.34
N VAL A 118 2.45 -15.64 -0.14
CA VAL A 118 1.64 -14.71 0.68
C VAL A 118 2.08 -14.78 2.14
N SER A 119 2.25 -15.98 2.71
CA SER A 119 2.72 -16.15 4.10
C SER A 119 4.09 -15.52 4.31
N GLN A 120 5.05 -15.74 3.43
CA GLN A 120 6.37 -15.12 3.49
C GLN A 120 6.30 -13.59 3.42
N THR A 121 5.38 -13.06 2.61
CA THR A 121 5.18 -11.61 2.51
C THR A 121 4.59 -11.04 3.79
N ILE A 122 3.63 -11.74 4.41
CA ILE A 122 3.07 -11.37 5.72
C ILE A 122 4.18 -11.32 6.77
N ASP A 123 4.98 -12.40 6.88
CA ASP A 123 6.07 -12.49 7.84
C ASP A 123 7.08 -11.36 7.65
N PHE A 124 7.47 -11.08 6.41
CA PHE A 124 8.36 -9.97 6.07
C PHE A 124 7.82 -8.60 6.54
N VAL A 125 6.53 -8.32 6.32
CA VAL A 125 5.92 -7.05 6.76
C VAL A 125 5.87 -6.96 8.29
N LEU A 126 5.58 -8.07 8.98
CA LEU A 126 5.59 -8.14 10.45
C LEU A 126 7.00 -7.91 11.00
N GLU A 127 8.02 -8.52 10.40
CA GLU A 127 9.44 -8.32 10.75
C GLU A 127 9.88 -6.86 10.56
N CYS A 128 9.38 -6.17 9.52
CA CYS A 128 9.60 -4.73 9.36
C CYS A 128 8.95 -3.90 10.49
N GLY A 129 8.02 -4.47 11.24
CA GLY A 129 7.28 -3.79 12.31
C GLY A 129 6.07 -3.01 11.81
N ALA A 130 5.47 -3.43 10.71
CA ALA A 130 4.23 -2.88 10.15
C ALA A 130 3.09 -3.92 10.18
N LYS A 131 1.87 -3.48 9.94
CA LYS A 131 0.67 -4.32 9.91
C LYS A 131 0.36 -4.75 8.48
N PRO A 132 0.39 -6.05 8.15
CA PRO A 132 -0.08 -6.53 6.85
C PRO A 132 -1.59 -6.34 6.72
N VAL A 133 -2.03 -5.86 5.56
CA VAL A 133 -3.44 -5.69 5.19
C VAL A 133 -3.66 -6.43 3.88
N LEU A 134 -4.34 -7.56 3.95
CA LEU A 134 -4.61 -8.39 2.77
C LEU A 134 -5.67 -7.73 1.89
N THR A 135 -5.39 -7.67 0.60
CA THR A 135 -6.30 -7.22 -0.44
C THR A 135 -6.37 -8.28 -1.53
N GLU A 136 -7.54 -8.47 -2.08
CA GLU A 136 -7.77 -9.48 -3.11
C GLU A 136 -7.42 -8.92 -4.50
N TYR A 137 -6.73 -9.73 -5.30
CA TYR A 137 -6.47 -9.39 -6.68
C TYR A 137 -7.79 -9.41 -7.48
N SER A 138 -8.06 -8.30 -8.15
CA SER A 138 -9.19 -8.17 -9.06
C SER A 138 -8.69 -8.10 -10.50
N PRO A 139 -9.06 -9.05 -11.37
CA PRO A 139 -8.63 -9.04 -12.76
C PRO A 139 -9.22 -7.84 -13.51
N ILE A 140 -8.36 -7.09 -14.19
CA ILE A 140 -8.74 -5.89 -14.95
C ILE A 140 -8.50 -6.16 -16.45
N PRO A 141 -9.53 -6.03 -17.30
CA PRO A 141 -9.39 -6.21 -18.74
C PRO A 141 -8.32 -5.30 -19.34
N GLY A 142 -7.53 -5.84 -20.28
CA GLY A 142 -6.47 -5.09 -20.97
C GLY A 142 -5.17 -4.93 -20.21
N THR A 143 -5.07 -5.43 -18.97
CA THR A 143 -3.80 -5.50 -18.24
C THR A 143 -2.99 -6.73 -18.66
N LYS A 144 -1.67 -6.70 -18.41
CA LYS A 144 -0.76 -7.84 -18.68
C LYS A 144 -1.18 -9.14 -17.99
N MET A 145 -1.86 -9.03 -16.85
CA MET A 145 -2.27 -10.19 -16.05
C MET A 145 -3.65 -10.71 -16.45
N TRP A 146 -4.35 -10.02 -17.34
CA TRP A 146 -5.71 -10.40 -17.74
C TRP A 146 -5.78 -11.80 -18.38
N ASP A 147 -4.87 -12.09 -19.32
CA ASP A 147 -4.88 -13.41 -20.01
C ASP A 147 -4.53 -14.54 -19.04
N ALA A 148 -3.61 -14.30 -18.10
CA ALA A 148 -3.30 -15.27 -17.06
C ALA A 148 -4.49 -15.49 -16.12
N ALA A 149 -5.21 -14.43 -15.76
CA ALA A 149 -6.43 -14.51 -14.95
C ALA A 149 -7.53 -15.29 -15.67
N LEU A 150 -7.73 -15.06 -16.97
CA LEU A 150 -8.68 -15.84 -17.79
C LEU A 150 -8.34 -17.33 -17.83
N ALA A 151 -7.05 -17.67 -17.89
CA ALA A 151 -6.60 -19.07 -17.99
C ALA A 151 -6.79 -19.84 -16.68
N CYS A 152 -6.71 -19.18 -15.52
CA CYS A 152 -6.80 -19.84 -14.21
C CYS A 152 -8.13 -19.63 -13.50
N SER A 153 -8.99 -18.74 -13.97
CA SER A 153 -10.28 -18.47 -13.34
C SER A 153 -11.27 -19.61 -13.56
N SER A 154 -11.95 -20.01 -12.49
CA SER A 154 -13.11 -20.89 -12.55
C SER A 154 -14.42 -20.16 -12.90
N PHE A 155 -14.37 -18.81 -12.94
CA PHE A 155 -15.51 -17.96 -13.27
C PHE A 155 -15.39 -17.40 -14.69
N ASP A 156 -16.53 -17.11 -15.32
CA ASP A 156 -16.55 -16.42 -16.61
C ASP A 156 -16.27 -14.92 -16.47
N ILE A 157 -15.03 -14.61 -16.14
CA ILE A 157 -14.60 -13.22 -15.96
C ILE A 157 -14.54 -12.43 -17.27
N ARG A 158 -14.64 -13.11 -18.42
CA ARG A 158 -14.66 -12.46 -19.73
C ARG A 158 -15.99 -11.77 -20.02
N HIS A 159 -17.09 -12.41 -19.66
CA HIS A 159 -18.43 -11.98 -20.03
C HIS A 159 -19.25 -11.46 -18.85
N GLU A 160 -18.75 -11.66 -17.61
CA GLU A 160 -19.46 -11.24 -16.41
C GLU A 160 -18.66 -10.15 -15.66
N PRO A 161 -18.98 -8.88 -15.91
CA PRO A 161 -18.24 -7.74 -15.29
C PRO A 161 -18.26 -7.73 -13.76
N LEU A 162 -19.22 -8.38 -13.12
CA LEU A 162 -19.30 -8.47 -11.66
C LEU A 162 -18.09 -9.19 -11.06
N TYR A 163 -17.37 -10.00 -11.84
CA TYR A 163 -16.15 -10.66 -11.39
C TYR A 163 -14.87 -9.81 -11.58
N HIS A 164 -14.97 -8.62 -12.18
CA HIS A 164 -13.79 -7.82 -12.49
C HIS A 164 -13.28 -7.02 -11.30
N ASN A 165 -14.14 -6.59 -10.42
CA ASN A 165 -13.79 -5.68 -9.33
C ASN A 165 -14.44 -6.10 -8.01
N ASN A 166 -14.52 -7.37 -7.79
CA ASN A 166 -15.07 -7.98 -6.59
C ASN A 166 -14.03 -8.86 -5.91
N SER A 167 -14.26 -9.06 -4.61
CA SER A 167 -13.48 -9.93 -3.73
C SER A 167 -13.53 -11.42 -4.11
N LEU A 168 -13.99 -11.78 -5.28
CA LEU A 168 -13.96 -13.16 -5.74
C LEU A 168 -12.57 -13.50 -6.24
N LEU A 169 -11.84 -14.25 -5.46
CA LEU A 169 -10.54 -14.80 -5.82
C LEU A 169 -10.73 -15.77 -6.99
N SER A 170 -10.72 -15.22 -8.19
CA SER A 170 -10.94 -15.97 -9.42
C SER A 170 -9.76 -16.85 -9.83
N CYS A 171 -8.61 -16.71 -9.16
CA CYS A 171 -7.35 -17.36 -9.51
C CYS A 171 -6.79 -18.27 -8.40
N GLN A 172 -7.60 -18.67 -7.44
CA GLN A 172 -7.20 -19.66 -6.44
C GLN A 172 -7.31 -21.07 -6.96
N ASN A 173 -6.25 -21.84 -6.79
CA ASN A 173 -6.23 -23.31 -6.85
C ASN A 173 -5.99 -23.87 -5.46
#